data_bbffbef962d828bbf7eebff80e1c3956
#
_entry.id   bbffbef962d828bbf7eebff80e1c3956
#
_cell.length_a   1.000
_cell.length_b   1.000
_cell.length_c   1.000
_cell.angle_alpha   90.00
_cell.angle_beta   90.00
_cell.angle_gamma   90.00
#
_symmetry.space_group_name_H-M   'P 1'
#
loop_
_entity.id
_entity.type
_entity.pdbx_description
1 polymer ?
#
loop_
_entity_poly.entity_id
_entity_poly.type
_entity_poly.pdbx_seq_one_letter_code
_entity_poly.pdbx_strand_id
1 'polypeptide(L)'
;KDKAGKIAGVEAIFEMPRLVPPTGKFFGMLGGVAVIANNTWAAFQGKIALNIEWNKGANENFDSEEFKKTLTKRVQETGKLVPGVRGNVNTAFDASAKTIEATYHVPFLAHAPMEVPNATAWFQGDKIDVWAPVQNPQTARNELAYFFEIPIENITINVTFLGGGFGRKSKSDFVVEAVAISKKINAPVQVVWTREDDIQNDFYHATSAQYLKGSIDRQGKVTGWLQRVGFPSIV
;
A
#
# COMPACT_ATOMS: atom_id res chain seq x y z
N LYS A 1 18.38 -7.49 -19.54
CA LYS A 1 17.70 -6.79 -20.68
C LYS A 1 17.73 -7.62 -21.96
N ASP A 2 18.82 -8.33 -22.29
CA ASP A 2 19.03 -8.98 -23.60
C ASP A 2 18.01 -10.07 -23.94
N LYS A 3 17.61 -10.89 -22.96
CA LYS A 3 16.61 -11.94 -23.19
C LYS A 3 15.20 -11.36 -23.37
N ALA A 4 14.82 -10.41 -22.53
CA ALA A 4 13.52 -9.78 -22.56
C ALA A 4 13.29 -8.98 -23.87
N GLY A 5 14.30 -8.26 -24.35
CA GLY A 5 14.24 -7.52 -25.62
C GLY A 5 14.12 -8.38 -26.88
N LYS A 6 14.32 -9.72 -26.76
CA LYS A 6 14.16 -10.67 -27.88
C LYS A 6 12.75 -11.27 -27.95
N ILE A 7 11.90 -10.99 -26.97
CA ILE A 7 10.50 -11.45 -26.98
C ILE A 7 9.73 -10.69 -28.07
N ALA A 8 9.05 -11.45 -28.92
CA ALA A 8 8.28 -10.84 -30.00
C ALA A 8 7.19 -9.91 -29.45
N GLY A 9 7.14 -8.68 -29.96
CA GLY A 9 6.22 -7.65 -29.50
C GLY A 9 6.76 -6.75 -28.38
N VAL A 10 7.91 -7.06 -27.77
CA VAL A 10 8.59 -6.14 -26.83
C VAL A 10 9.29 -5.04 -27.65
N GLU A 11 9.03 -3.79 -27.32
CA GLU A 11 9.52 -2.63 -28.03
C GLU A 11 10.58 -1.84 -27.25
N ALA A 12 10.45 -1.76 -25.91
CA ALA A 12 11.40 -1.06 -25.07
C ALA A 12 11.45 -1.65 -23.64
N ILE A 13 12.61 -1.47 -22.99
CA ILE A 13 12.83 -1.82 -21.58
C ILE A 13 13.68 -0.74 -20.94
N PHE A 14 13.17 -0.11 -19.88
CA PHE A 14 13.90 0.93 -19.18
C PHE A 14 13.60 0.97 -17.69
N GLU A 15 14.54 1.55 -16.96
CA GLU A 15 14.38 1.80 -15.54
C GLU A 15 13.43 2.98 -15.29
N MET A 16 12.57 2.80 -14.32
CA MET A 16 11.65 3.82 -13.82
C MET A 16 12.26 4.45 -12.57
N PRO A 17 12.35 5.78 -12.49
CA PRO A 17 12.86 6.43 -11.30
C PRO A 17 11.89 6.27 -10.13
N ARG A 18 12.41 6.40 -8.92
CA ARG A 18 11.58 6.59 -7.74
C ARG A 18 11.09 8.04 -7.71
N LEU A 19 9.78 8.23 -7.64
CA LEU A 19 9.13 9.53 -7.45
C LEU A 19 8.34 9.49 -6.15
N VAL A 20 8.95 9.93 -5.07
CA VAL A 20 8.32 10.00 -3.74
C VAL A 20 8.47 11.44 -3.24
N PRO A 21 7.39 12.10 -2.84
CA PRO A 21 7.49 13.46 -2.33
C PRO A 21 8.21 13.48 -0.97
N PRO A 22 8.96 14.53 -0.67
CA PRO A 22 9.78 14.59 0.55
C PRO A 22 8.98 14.62 1.85
N THR A 23 7.69 14.89 1.82
CA THR A 23 6.86 15.16 3.01
C THR A 23 5.78 14.11 3.29
N GLY A 24 5.76 12.97 2.61
CA GLY A 24 4.74 11.93 2.81
C GLY A 24 3.30 12.34 2.44
N LYS A 25 3.10 13.48 1.79
CA LYS A 25 1.77 13.95 1.38
C LYS A 25 1.14 13.13 0.26
N PHE A 26 1.96 12.48 -0.55
CA PHE A 26 1.56 11.72 -1.73
C PHE A 26 2.25 10.37 -1.76
N PHE A 27 1.67 9.46 -2.54
CA PHE A 27 2.18 8.10 -2.73
C PHE A 27 2.68 7.94 -4.18
N GLY A 28 3.80 8.55 -4.50
CA GLY A 28 4.42 8.42 -5.80
C GLY A 28 4.89 7.00 -6.11
N MET A 29 5.37 6.77 -7.33
CA MET A 29 5.89 5.48 -7.74
C MET A 29 7.21 5.14 -7.03
N LEU A 30 7.38 3.88 -6.64
CA LEU A 30 8.58 3.40 -5.94
C LEU A 30 9.78 3.19 -6.86
N GLY A 31 9.57 3.24 -8.17
CA GLY A 31 10.57 2.92 -9.18
C GLY A 31 10.57 1.43 -9.54
N GLY A 32 11.31 1.07 -10.56
CA GLY A 32 11.35 -0.30 -11.04
C GLY A 32 11.86 -0.43 -12.47
N VAL A 33 11.36 -1.43 -13.19
CA VAL A 33 11.67 -1.66 -14.61
C VAL A 33 10.37 -1.77 -15.39
N ALA A 34 10.19 -0.92 -16.40
CA ALA A 34 9.07 -1.01 -17.33
C ALA A 34 9.44 -1.84 -18.57
N VAL A 35 8.56 -2.72 -18.97
CA VAL A 35 8.62 -3.45 -20.24
C VAL A 35 7.46 -2.95 -21.11
N ILE A 36 7.81 -2.37 -22.23
CA ILE A 36 6.86 -1.84 -23.22
C ILE A 36 6.72 -2.83 -24.35
N ALA A 37 5.48 -3.14 -24.72
CA ALA A 37 5.17 -4.05 -25.79
C ALA A 37 3.88 -3.63 -26.51
N ASN A 38 3.67 -4.14 -27.72
CA ASN A 38 2.46 -3.88 -28.51
C ASN A 38 1.21 -4.63 -28.01
N ASN A 39 1.36 -5.49 -27.01
CA ASN A 39 0.25 -6.15 -26.32
C ASN A 39 0.66 -6.61 -24.91
N THR A 40 -0.34 -6.82 -24.05
CA THR A 40 -0.14 -7.19 -22.63
C THR A 40 0.60 -8.52 -22.46
N TRP A 41 0.33 -9.52 -23.31
CA TRP A 41 1.00 -10.81 -23.23
C TRP A 41 2.51 -10.71 -23.47
N ALA A 42 2.90 -9.99 -24.53
CA ALA A 42 4.31 -9.76 -24.83
C ALA A 42 5.01 -8.97 -23.71
N ALA A 43 4.34 -7.98 -23.12
CA ALA A 43 4.86 -7.23 -21.96
C ALA A 43 5.11 -8.18 -20.76
N PHE A 44 4.18 -9.06 -20.45
CA PHE A 44 4.34 -10.04 -19.36
C PHE A 44 5.44 -11.06 -19.67
N GLN A 45 5.55 -11.57 -20.89
CA GLN A 45 6.64 -12.47 -21.28
C GLN A 45 8.01 -11.77 -21.19
N GLY A 46 8.08 -10.51 -21.62
CA GLY A 46 9.26 -9.67 -21.48
C GLY A 46 9.65 -9.48 -20.02
N LYS A 47 8.67 -9.18 -19.14
CA LYS A 47 8.88 -9.06 -17.69
C LYS A 47 9.43 -10.36 -17.08
N ILE A 48 8.85 -11.51 -17.40
CA ILE A 48 9.30 -12.82 -16.91
C ILE A 48 10.75 -13.13 -17.35
N ALA A 49 11.13 -12.68 -18.56
CA ALA A 49 12.47 -12.87 -19.09
C ALA A 49 13.51 -11.88 -18.52
N LEU A 50 13.10 -10.89 -17.71
CA LEU A 50 14.03 -10.01 -17.02
C LEU A 50 14.77 -10.78 -15.93
N ASN A 51 16.08 -10.53 -15.84
CA ASN A 51 16.90 -10.89 -14.68
C ASN A 51 17.27 -9.59 -13.96
N ILE A 52 16.59 -9.33 -12.83
CA ILE A 52 16.77 -8.11 -12.06
C ILE A 52 17.41 -8.47 -10.72
N GLU A 53 18.50 -7.81 -10.38
CA GLU A 53 19.10 -7.84 -9.06
C GLU A 53 18.66 -6.57 -8.31
N TRP A 54 17.94 -6.77 -7.22
CA TRP A 54 17.46 -5.66 -6.41
C TRP A 54 18.40 -5.36 -5.25
N ASN A 55 18.70 -4.08 -5.07
CA ASN A 55 19.33 -3.63 -3.83
C ASN A 55 18.25 -3.62 -2.73
N LYS A 56 18.46 -4.39 -1.68
CA LYS A 56 17.51 -4.56 -0.58
C LYS A 56 17.37 -3.32 0.34
N GLY A 57 18.32 -2.39 0.24
CA GLY A 57 18.28 -1.13 0.98
C GLY A 57 18.42 -1.29 2.49
N ALA A 58 17.98 -0.26 3.22
CA ALA A 58 18.15 -0.20 4.68
C ALA A 58 17.25 -1.20 5.46
N ASN A 59 16.23 -1.75 4.82
CA ASN A 59 15.29 -2.68 5.45
C ASN A 59 15.63 -4.16 5.16
N GLU A 60 16.81 -4.45 4.68
CA GLU A 60 17.25 -5.81 4.31
C GLU A 60 17.04 -6.84 5.44
N ASN A 61 17.25 -6.42 6.68
CA ASN A 61 17.18 -7.28 7.86
C ASN A 61 15.83 -7.20 8.59
N PHE A 62 14.81 -6.58 7.99
CA PHE A 62 13.48 -6.56 8.61
C PHE A 62 12.89 -7.97 8.63
N ASP A 63 12.54 -8.43 9.83
CA ASP A 63 11.90 -9.72 10.07
C ASP A 63 10.53 -9.51 10.73
N SER A 64 9.47 -10.00 10.09
CA SER A 64 8.09 -9.82 10.56
C SER A 64 7.79 -10.63 11.83
N GLU A 65 8.43 -11.77 12.05
CA GLU A 65 8.24 -12.57 13.28
C GLU A 65 8.95 -11.91 14.47
N GLU A 66 10.14 -11.36 14.29
CA GLU A 66 10.82 -10.59 15.35
C GLU A 66 10.04 -9.30 15.66
N PHE A 67 9.49 -8.65 14.67
CA PHE A 67 8.64 -7.47 14.87
C PHE A 67 7.35 -7.82 15.61
N LYS A 68 6.72 -8.95 15.31
CA LYS A 68 5.57 -9.49 16.05
C LYS A 68 5.90 -9.73 17.53
N LYS A 69 7.05 -10.34 17.85
CA LYS A 69 7.51 -10.50 19.23
C LYS A 69 7.65 -9.16 19.95
N THR A 70 8.22 -8.17 19.25
CA THR A 70 8.35 -6.80 19.76
C THR A 70 7.00 -6.17 20.07
N LEU A 71 6.03 -6.26 19.16
CA LEU A 71 4.68 -5.72 19.37
C LEU A 71 3.97 -6.46 20.52
N THR A 72 4.08 -7.79 20.56
CA THR A 72 3.49 -8.62 21.61
C THR A 72 4.02 -8.23 23.00
N LYS A 73 5.34 -8.00 23.12
CA LYS A 73 5.95 -7.51 24.36
C LYS A 73 5.41 -6.12 24.74
N ARG A 74 5.36 -5.20 23.78
CA ARG A 74 4.91 -3.81 24.02
C ARG A 74 3.48 -3.72 24.53
N VAL A 75 2.56 -4.56 24.06
CA VAL A 75 1.16 -4.52 24.55
C VAL A 75 0.98 -5.09 25.96
N GLN A 76 1.99 -5.79 26.52
CA GLN A 76 2.00 -6.19 27.93
C GLN A 76 2.42 -5.03 28.86
N GLU A 77 3.09 -4.03 28.34
CA GLU A 77 3.56 -2.86 29.09
C GLU A 77 2.49 -1.77 29.15
N THR A 78 2.61 -0.87 30.14
CA THR A 78 1.71 0.31 30.21
C THR A 78 2.01 1.24 29.06
N GLY A 79 1.04 1.42 28.19
CA GLY A 79 1.13 2.32 27.04
C GLY A 79 0.64 3.73 27.36
N LYS A 80 0.62 4.60 26.32
CA LYS A 80 0.00 5.92 26.40
C LYS A 80 -1.51 5.77 26.52
N LEU A 81 -2.12 6.43 27.51
CA LEU A 81 -3.57 6.48 27.66
C LEU A 81 -4.23 7.25 26.51
N VAL A 82 -5.33 6.70 26.01
CA VAL A 82 -6.19 7.36 25.02
C VAL A 82 -7.36 8.04 25.74
N PRO A 83 -7.91 9.14 25.23
CA PRO A 83 -9.12 9.76 25.76
C PRO A 83 -10.28 8.76 25.88
N GLY A 84 -11.07 8.87 26.96
CA GLY A 84 -12.24 8.00 27.19
C GLY A 84 -12.06 6.95 28.29
N VAL A 85 -10.93 6.99 29.02
CA VAL A 85 -10.74 6.16 30.24
C VAL A 85 -11.78 6.53 31.30
N ARG A 86 -12.43 5.52 31.87
CA ARG A 86 -13.41 5.68 32.98
C ARG A 86 -12.99 4.82 34.15
N GLY A 87 -12.96 5.42 35.35
CA GLY A 87 -12.64 4.72 36.59
C GLY A 87 -11.20 4.21 36.67
N ASN A 88 -10.97 3.23 37.54
CA ASN A 88 -9.67 2.57 37.72
C ASN A 88 -9.82 1.08 37.41
N VAL A 89 -9.28 0.66 36.27
CA VAL A 89 -9.39 -0.72 35.79
C VAL A 89 -8.65 -1.72 36.71
N ASN A 90 -7.53 -1.31 37.34
CA ASN A 90 -6.78 -2.19 38.23
C ASN A 90 -7.62 -2.54 39.47
N THR A 91 -8.24 -1.53 40.09
CA THR A 91 -9.17 -1.76 41.22
C THR A 91 -10.33 -2.68 40.82
N ALA A 92 -10.85 -2.53 39.58
CA ALA A 92 -11.90 -3.39 39.08
C ALA A 92 -11.44 -4.85 38.91
N PHE A 93 -10.20 -5.07 38.44
CA PHE A 93 -9.62 -6.41 38.32
C PHE A 93 -9.37 -7.06 39.69
N ASP A 94 -8.82 -6.29 40.65
CA ASP A 94 -8.54 -6.79 42.01
C ASP A 94 -9.83 -7.20 42.76
N ALA A 95 -10.94 -6.51 42.52
CA ALA A 95 -12.24 -6.79 43.12
C ALA A 95 -13.08 -7.84 42.35
N SER A 96 -12.60 -8.34 41.22
CA SER A 96 -13.38 -9.21 40.32
C SER A 96 -13.50 -10.64 40.81
N ALA A 97 -14.58 -11.32 40.43
CA ALA A 97 -14.74 -12.76 40.65
C ALA A 97 -13.94 -13.60 39.66
N LYS A 98 -13.77 -13.08 38.43
CA LYS A 98 -13.04 -13.73 37.35
C LYS A 98 -12.46 -12.71 36.39
N THR A 99 -11.23 -12.95 35.95
CA THR A 99 -10.60 -12.23 34.84
C THR A 99 -10.32 -13.17 33.68
N ILE A 100 -10.40 -12.66 32.46
CA ILE A 100 -10.01 -13.35 31.23
C ILE A 100 -9.13 -12.38 30.45
N GLU A 101 -8.01 -12.89 29.94
CA GLU A 101 -7.10 -12.09 29.11
C GLU A 101 -6.62 -12.88 27.89
N ALA A 102 -6.36 -12.16 26.82
CA ALA A 102 -5.84 -12.73 25.58
C ALA A 102 -5.02 -11.70 24.80
N THR A 103 -4.04 -12.18 24.06
CA THR A 103 -3.29 -11.37 23.10
C THR A 103 -3.58 -11.90 21.70
N TYR A 104 -4.00 -10.99 20.83
CA TYR A 104 -4.26 -11.27 19.42
C TYR A 104 -3.20 -10.59 18.56
N HIS A 105 -2.92 -11.19 17.42
CA HIS A 105 -2.00 -10.64 16.44
C HIS A 105 -2.63 -10.63 15.05
N VAL A 106 -2.53 -9.51 14.36
CA VAL A 106 -2.90 -9.36 12.95
C VAL A 106 -1.59 -9.19 12.16
N PRO A 107 -1.29 -10.04 11.17
CA PRO A 107 -0.08 -9.91 10.35
C PRO A 107 -0.21 -8.74 9.37
N PHE A 108 0.86 -8.42 8.63
CA PHE A 108 0.76 -7.63 7.43
C PHE A 108 -0.12 -8.36 6.41
N LEU A 109 -1.10 -7.65 5.82
CA LEU A 109 -2.02 -8.23 4.86
C LEU A 109 -2.03 -7.38 3.58
N ALA A 110 -1.87 -8.05 2.43
CA ALA A 110 -2.08 -7.42 1.14
C ALA A 110 -3.58 -7.16 0.91
N HIS A 111 -3.91 -6.08 0.22
CA HIS A 111 -5.29 -5.78 -0.16
C HIS A 111 -5.79 -6.75 -1.24
N ALA A 112 -4.94 -7.17 -2.15
CA ALA A 112 -5.18 -8.14 -3.21
C ALA A 112 -6.56 -8.00 -3.88
N PRO A 113 -6.96 -6.82 -4.38
CA PRO A 113 -8.23 -6.66 -5.07
C PRO A 113 -8.29 -7.56 -6.30
N MET A 114 -9.48 -8.05 -6.67
CA MET A 114 -9.63 -8.96 -7.82
C MET A 114 -9.06 -8.35 -9.11
N GLU A 115 -9.33 -7.09 -9.36
CA GLU A 115 -8.69 -6.31 -10.40
C GLU A 115 -7.37 -5.74 -9.87
N VAL A 116 -6.25 -6.18 -10.45
CA VAL A 116 -4.91 -5.63 -10.13
C VAL A 116 -4.82 -4.13 -10.46
N PRO A 117 -3.89 -3.37 -9.86
CA PRO A 117 -3.61 -2.00 -10.25
C PRO A 117 -3.35 -1.89 -11.77
N ASN A 118 -4.07 -0.99 -12.41
CA ASN A 118 -3.92 -0.71 -13.84
C ASN A 118 -4.33 0.73 -14.14
N ALA A 119 -3.75 1.31 -15.16
CA ALA A 119 -4.12 2.64 -15.65
C ALA A 119 -3.75 2.80 -17.11
N THR A 120 -4.61 3.46 -17.87
CA THR A 120 -4.26 3.99 -19.19
C THR A 120 -4.00 5.48 -19.04
N ALA A 121 -2.90 5.96 -19.60
CA ALA A 121 -2.52 7.37 -19.55
C ALA A 121 -2.03 7.87 -20.89
N TRP A 122 -2.30 9.13 -21.15
CA TRP A 122 -1.76 9.86 -22.30
C TRP A 122 -1.24 11.23 -21.86
N PHE A 123 0.08 11.39 -21.90
CA PHE A 123 0.77 12.63 -21.66
C PHE A 123 0.97 13.38 -22.98
N GLN A 124 0.42 14.59 -23.08
CA GLN A 124 0.38 15.37 -24.33
C GLN A 124 1.13 16.72 -24.21
N GLY A 125 2.25 16.72 -23.49
CA GLY A 125 3.06 17.92 -23.26
C GLY A 125 2.55 18.73 -22.06
N ASP A 126 1.49 19.49 -22.25
CA ASP A 126 0.87 20.33 -21.22
C ASP A 126 -0.46 19.76 -20.67
N LYS A 127 -0.89 18.62 -21.18
CA LYS A 127 -2.14 17.95 -20.81
C LYS A 127 -1.94 16.49 -20.46
N ILE A 128 -2.71 16.00 -19.51
CA ILE A 128 -2.72 14.60 -19.08
C ILE A 128 -4.15 14.08 -19.06
N ASP A 129 -4.40 13.01 -19.81
CA ASP A 129 -5.64 12.25 -19.73
C ASP A 129 -5.36 10.85 -19.15
N VAL A 130 -6.14 10.44 -18.15
CA VAL A 130 -6.02 9.14 -17.47
C VAL A 130 -7.36 8.44 -17.41
N TRP A 131 -7.35 7.13 -17.62
CA TRP A 131 -8.46 6.20 -17.35
C TRP A 131 -7.96 5.15 -16.34
N ALA A 132 -8.52 5.15 -15.13
CA ALA A 132 -8.06 4.28 -14.08
C ALA A 132 -9.12 3.98 -13.02
N PRO A 133 -9.14 2.77 -12.44
CA PRO A 133 -10.02 2.39 -11.34
C PRO A 133 -9.47 2.91 -10.00
N VAL A 134 -9.56 4.22 -9.75
CA VAL A 134 -9.06 4.88 -8.54
C VAL A 134 -10.17 5.16 -7.53
N GLN A 135 -9.87 5.01 -6.24
CA GLN A 135 -10.80 5.34 -5.16
C GLN A 135 -10.76 6.83 -4.78
N ASN A 136 -9.68 7.53 -5.10
CA ASN A 136 -9.50 8.93 -4.77
C ASN A 136 -8.97 9.73 -5.98
N PRO A 137 -9.83 10.05 -6.97
CA PRO A 137 -9.41 10.70 -8.21
C PRO A 137 -8.84 12.09 -8.00
N GLN A 138 -9.30 12.83 -6.99
CA GLN A 138 -8.76 14.16 -6.71
C GLN A 138 -7.32 14.08 -6.18
N THR A 139 -7.00 13.10 -5.35
CA THR A 139 -5.62 12.87 -4.89
C THR A 139 -4.73 12.49 -6.07
N ALA A 140 -5.18 11.57 -6.93
CA ALA A 140 -4.43 11.20 -8.15
C ALA A 140 -4.14 12.43 -9.02
N ARG A 141 -5.13 13.30 -9.20
CA ARG A 141 -5.00 14.56 -9.96
C ARG A 141 -3.96 15.51 -9.34
N ASN A 142 -3.99 15.66 -8.00
CA ASN A 142 -3.04 16.49 -7.28
C ASN A 142 -1.60 15.92 -7.36
N GLU A 143 -1.45 14.60 -7.29
CA GLU A 143 -0.15 13.93 -7.43
C GLU A 143 0.43 14.13 -8.83
N LEU A 144 -0.37 13.97 -9.87
CA LEU A 144 0.07 14.21 -11.24
C LEU A 144 0.50 15.67 -11.45
N ALA A 145 -0.28 16.64 -10.94
CA ALA A 145 0.07 18.05 -11.01
C ALA A 145 1.42 18.31 -10.34
N TYR A 146 1.66 17.70 -9.19
CA TYR A 146 2.91 17.86 -8.44
C TYR A 146 4.12 17.21 -9.15
N PHE A 147 4.00 15.94 -9.57
CA PHE A 147 5.13 15.19 -10.12
C PHE A 147 5.51 15.60 -11.56
N PHE A 148 4.55 16.06 -12.33
CA PHE A 148 4.78 16.42 -13.75
C PHE A 148 4.80 17.92 -14.00
N GLU A 149 4.57 18.74 -12.95
CA GLU A 149 4.54 20.22 -13.03
C GLU A 149 3.52 20.73 -14.07
N ILE A 150 2.37 20.05 -14.16
CA ILE A 150 1.26 20.37 -15.05
C ILE A 150 0.19 21.11 -14.25
N PRO A 151 -0.38 22.21 -14.78
CA PRO A 151 -1.55 22.86 -14.17
C PRO A 151 -2.69 21.85 -13.95
N ILE A 152 -3.29 21.89 -12.76
CA ILE A 152 -4.29 20.89 -12.38
C ILE A 152 -5.52 20.87 -13.28
N GLU A 153 -5.87 22.02 -13.88
CA GLU A 153 -6.94 22.17 -14.87
C GLU A 153 -6.69 21.39 -16.16
N ASN A 154 -5.42 21.11 -16.48
CA ASN A 154 -5.02 20.36 -17.67
C ASN A 154 -4.94 18.85 -17.42
N ILE A 155 -5.39 18.37 -16.23
CA ILE A 155 -5.35 16.95 -15.87
C ILE A 155 -6.76 16.41 -15.74
N THR A 156 -7.09 15.39 -16.52
CA THR A 156 -8.37 14.69 -16.49
C THR A 156 -8.18 13.27 -15.97
N ILE A 157 -8.95 12.91 -14.94
CA ILE A 157 -9.05 11.53 -14.44
C ILE A 157 -10.44 10.98 -14.75
N ASN A 158 -10.49 10.07 -15.71
CA ASN A 158 -11.69 9.32 -16.05
C ASN A 158 -11.72 8.06 -15.18
N VAL A 159 -12.56 8.05 -14.15
CA VAL A 159 -12.67 6.90 -13.25
C VAL A 159 -13.43 5.79 -13.94
N THR A 160 -12.78 4.63 -14.07
CA THR A 160 -13.40 3.39 -14.58
C THR A 160 -14.04 2.60 -13.45
N PHE A 161 -14.85 1.57 -13.78
CA PHE A 161 -15.39 0.67 -12.77
C PHE A 161 -14.25 -0.02 -12.00
N LEU A 162 -14.38 -0.05 -10.66
CA LEU A 162 -13.43 -0.73 -9.81
C LEU A 162 -13.78 -2.21 -9.63
N GLY A 163 -12.86 -3.07 -9.96
CA GLY A 163 -12.92 -4.50 -9.62
C GLY A 163 -12.37 -4.79 -8.22
N GLY A 164 -12.76 -3.94 -7.23
CA GLY A 164 -12.25 -3.95 -5.88
C GLY A 164 -11.12 -2.95 -5.66
N GLY A 165 -10.99 -2.46 -4.43
CA GLY A 165 -9.94 -1.50 -4.06
C GLY A 165 -9.51 -1.65 -2.61
N PHE A 166 -10.46 -1.78 -1.67
CA PHE A 166 -10.24 -2.02 -0.23
C PHE A 166 -9.28 -1.04 0.45
N GLY A 167 -9.06 0.14 -0.15
CA GLY A 167 -8.08 1.13 0.26
C GLY A 167 -6.82 1.18 -0.62
N ARG A 168 -6.42 0.08 -1.30
CA ARG A 168 -5.22 0.03 -2.15
C ARG A 168 -5.25 1.07 -3.26
N LYS A 169 -6.37 1.17 -3.96
CA LYS A 169 -6.52 2.08 -5.11
C LYS A 169 -6.83 3.53 -4.72
N SER A 170 -6.76 3.87 -3.42
CA SER A 170 -6.66 5.25 -2.95
C SER A 170 -5.25 5.82 -3.09
N LYS A 171 -4.26 4.95 -3.31
CA LYS A 171 -2.87 5.29 -3.65
C LYS A 171 -2.72 5.23 -5.15
N SER A 172 -2.25 6.30 -5.76
CA SER A 172 -2.22 6.47 -7.23
C SER A 172 -0.84 6.21 -7.85
N ASP A 173 0.01 5.47 -7.19
CA ASP A 173 1.34 5.09 -7.66
C ASP A 173 1.33 4.49 -9.08
N PHE A 174 0.43 3.54 -9.36
CA PHE A 174 0.26 2.93 -10.68
C PHE A 174 -0.24 3.92 -11.76
N VAL A 175 -0.96 4.98 -11.36
CA VAL A 175 -1.36 6.08 -12.26
C VAL A 175 -0.15 6.95 -12.60
N VAL A 176 0.67 7.28 -11.59
CA VAL A 176 1.91 8.05 -11.81
C VAL A 176 2.87 7.28 -12.72
N GLU A 177 2.98 5.96 -12.56
CA GLU A 177 3.76 5.08 -13.45
C GLU A 177 3.27 5.18 -14.90
N ALA A 178 1.96 5.04 -15.14
CA ALA A 178 1.40 5.11 -16.48
C ALA A 178 1.69 6.45 -17.16
N VAL A 179 1.55 7.56 -16.44
CA VAL A 179 1.85 8.90 -16.98
C VAL A 179 3.35 9.07 -17.24
N ALA A 180 4.21 8.59 -16.32
CA ALA A 180 5.66 8.67 -16.49
C ALA A 180 6.14 7.88 -17.73
N ILE A 181 5.57 6.69 -17.95
CA ILE A 181 5.87 5.87 -19.13
C ILE A 181 5.36 6.57 -20.39
N SER A 182 4.11 7.04 -20.40
CA SER A 182 3.53 7.76 -21.54
C SER A 182 4.36 8.99 -21.92
N LYS A 183 4.80 9.77 -20.95
CA LYS A 183 5.71 10.90 -21.16
C LYS A 183 7.03 10.46 -21.82
N LYS A 184 7.59 9.34 -21.36
CA LYS A 184 8.89 8.86 -21.84
C LYS A 184 8.86 8.33 -23.27
N ILE A 185 7.78 7.64 -23.67
CA ILE A 185 7.65 7.08 -25.01
C ILE A 185 6.86 7.98 -25.97
N ASN A 186 6.31 9.09 -25.46
CA ASN A 186 5.47 10.03 -26.20
C ASN A 186 4.30 9.36 -26.94
N ALA A 187 3.60 8.45 -26.23
CA ALA A 187 2.44 7.70 -26.75
C ALA A 187 1.48 7.34 -25.61
N PRO A 188 0.19 7.05 -25.92
CA PRO A 188 -0.72 6.47 -24.95
C PRO A 188 -0.19 5.12 -24.43
N VAL A 189 -0.33 4.87 -23.13
CA VAL A 189 0.16 3.65 -22.47
C VAL A 189 -0.92 3.08 -21.57
N GLN A 190 -1.07 1.76 -21.59
CA GLN A 190 -1.76 1.02 -20.54
C GLN A 190 -0.73 0.28 -19.69
N VAL A 191 -0.66 0.64 -18.40
CA VAL A 191 0.08 -0.13 -17.40
C VAL A 191 -0.86 -1.16 -16.76
N VAL A 192 -0.40 -2.39 -16.65
CA VAL A 192 -1.11 -3.47 -15.93
C VAL A 192 -0.08 -4.18 -15.04
N TRP A 193 -0.31 -4.17 -13.75
CA TRP A 193 0.49 -4.95 -12.81
C TRP A 193 0.15 -6.44 -12.91
N THR A 194 1.09 -7.31 -12.63
CA THR A 194 0.77 -8.71 -12.36
C THR A 194 0.23 -8.85 -10.94
N ARG A 195 -0.37 -10.01 -10.62
CA ARG A 195 -0.79 -10.30 -9.24
C ARG A 195 0.40 -10.34 -8.27
N GLU A 196 1.53 -10.80 -8.73
CA GLU A 196 2.78 -10.83 -7.98
C GLU A 196 3.25 -9.40 -7.66
N ASP A 197 3.17 -8.47 -8.62
CA ASP A 197 3.50 -7.06 -8.39
C ASP A 197 2.57 -6.44 -7.35
N ASP A 198 1.27 -6.67 -7.48
CA ASP A 198 0.25 -6.16 -6.57
C ASP A 198 0.48 -6.62 -5.13
N ILE A 199 0.78 -7.92 -4.92
CA ILE A 199 1.03 -8.47 -3.59
C ILE A 199 2.39 -8.03 -3.05
N GLN A 200 3.43 -7.97 -3.87
CA GLN A 200 4.79 -7.65 -3.42
C GLN A 200 5.02 -6.15 -3.18
N ASN A 201 4.24 -5.29 -3.84
CA ASN A 201 4.40 -3.83 -3.77
C ASN A 201 3.14 -3.15 -3.21
N ASP A 202 2.44 -3.82 -2.30
CA ASP A 202 1.26 -3.26 -1.66
C ASP A 202 1.63 -2.30 -0.50
N PHE A 203 0.75 -1.37 -0.21
CA PHE A 203 0.72 -0.59 1.03
C PHE A 203 -0.02 -1.41 2.09
N TYR A 204 0.62 -2.45 2.59
CA TYR A 204 0.02 -3.47 3.44
C TYR A 204 -0.80 -2.91 4.58
N HIS A 205 -1.87 -3.60 4.92
CA HIS A 205 -2.52 -3.43 6.21
C HIS A 205 -1.48 -3.60 7.31
N ALA A 206 -1.41 -2.64 8.23
CA ALA A 206 -0.41 -2.65 9.28
C ALA A 206 -0.60 -3.86 10.21
N THR A 207 0.49 -4.56 10.49
CA THR A 207 0.50 -5.57 11.53
C THR A 207 0.17 -4.95 12.89
N SER A 208 -0.50 -5.70 13.75
CA SER A 208 -0.79 -5.23 15.11
C SER A 208 -0.79 -6.36 16.14
N ALA A 209 -0.45 -6.03 17.36
CA ALA A 209 -0.74 -6.85 18.53
C ALA A 209 -1.80 -6.14 19.38
N GLN A 210 -2.73 -6.92 19.94
CA GLN A 210 -3.82 -6.41 20.76
C GLN A 210 -3.92 -7.25 22.01
N TYR A 211 -3.66 -6.65 23.17
CA TYR A 211 -3.90 -7.28 24.47
C TYR A 211 -5.23 -6.81 25.02
N LEU A 212 -6.06 -7.76 25.39
CA LEU A 212 -7.39 -7.55 25.94
C LEU A 212 -7.48 -8.24 27.30
N LYS A 213 -8.02 -7.52 28.30
CA LYS A 213 -8.33 -8.10 29.62
C LYS A 213 -9.70 -7.62 30.06
N GLY A 214 -10.57 -8.57 30.37
CA GLY A 214 -11.90 -8.32 30.90
C GLY A 214 -12.07 -8.93 32.27
N SER A 215 -12.95 -8.34 33.10
CA SER A 215 -13.34 -8.89 34.40
C SER A 215 -14.85 -8.89 34.60
N ILE A 216 -15.33 -9.86 35.38
CA ILE A 216 -16.73 -10.00 35.76
C ILE A 216 -16.86 -10.17 37.30
N ASP A 217 -18.00 -9.73 37.84
CA ASP A 217 -18.40 -10.03 39.20
C ASP A 217 -19.04 -11.42 39.34
N ARG A 218 -19.48 -11.76 40.54
CA ARG A 218 -20.12 -13.07 40.85
C ARG A 218 -21.47 -13.23 40.15
N GLN A 219 -22.11 -12.16 39.70
CA GLN A 219 -23.35 -12.13 38.96
C GLN A 219 -23.15 -12.19 37.43
N GLY A 220 -21.89 -12.23 36.97
CA GLY A 220 -21.55 -12.27 35.55
C GLY A 220 -21.54 -10.91 34.87
N LYS A 221 -21.68 -9.80 35.60
CA LYS A 221 -21.64 -8.45 35.08
C LYS A 221 -20.18 -8.04 34.81
N VAL A 222 -19.91 -7.43 33.65
CA VAL A 222 -18.59 -6.86 33.31
C VAL A 222 -18.26 -5.69 34.22
N THR A 223 -17.15 -5.76 34.94
CA THR A 223 -16.67 -4.78 35.90
C THR A 223 -15.44 -4.01 35.45
N GLY A 224 -14.62 -4.61 34.59
CA GLY A 224 -13.42 -3.96 34.04
C GLY A 224 -13.13 -4.41 32.63
N TRP A 225 -12.59 -3.50 31.83
CA TRP A 225 -12.14 -3.74 30.45
C TRP A 225 -10.88 -2.95 30.17
N LEU A 226 -9.82 -3.65 29.76
CA LEU A 226 -8.56 -3.06 29.34
C LEU A 226 -8.24 -3.54 27.92
N GLN A 227 -7.93 -2.60 27.04
CA GLN A 227 -7.38 -2.87 25.71
C GLN A 227 -6.08 -2.09 25.52
N ARG A 228 -5.06 -2.77 25.04
CA ARG A 228 -3.82 -2.17 24.57
C ARG A 228 -3.56 -2.61 23.15
N VAL A 229 -3.16 -1.67 22.30
CA VAL A 229 -2.88 -1.93 20.87
C VAL A 229 -1.49 -1.41 20.56
N GLY A 230 -0.69 -2.24 19.91
CA GLY A 230 0.62 -1.87 19.34
C GLY A 230 0.61 -2.11 17.84
N PHE A 231 1.01 -1.10 17.06
CA PHE A 231 1.14 -1.17 15.61
C PHE A 231 2.18 -0.15 15.12
N PRO A 232 2.82 -0.33 13.96
CA PRO A 232 3.69 0.67 13.36
C PRO A 232 2.89 1.89 12.93
N SER A 233 3.53 3.07 12.92
CA SER A 233 2.92 4.25 12.32
C SER A 233 2.66 4.02 10.85
N ILE A 234 1.53 4.46 10.36
CA ILE A 234 1.13 4.41 8.95
C ILE A 234 1.29 5.76 8.23
N VAL A 235 1.79 6.77 8.97
CA VAL A 235 2.08 8.13 8.50
C VAL A 235 3.38 8.63 9.11
#